data_d45848f778db7edec17019b5c527c76f
#
_entry.id   d45848f778db7edec17019b5c527c76f
#
_cell.length_a   1.000
_cell.length_b   1.000
_cell.length_c   1.000
_cell.angle_alpha   90.00
_cell.angle_beta   90.00
_cell.angle_gamma   90.00
#
_symmetry.space_group_name_H-M   'P 1'
#
loop_
_entity.id
_entity.type
_entity.pdbx_description
1 polymer ?
#
loop_
_entity_poly.entity_id
_entity_poly.type
_entity_poly.pdbx_seq_one_letter_code
_entity_poly.pdbx_strand_id
1 'polypeptide(L)'
;LIEDNAIFFDNYKKIKNQKNFSGTFGNYSLYSFNIMKNISALYGGGISTNDKDFLNFAKNEIKLFKSFNLFLLFKQSIIYIILKLLSVRLFYKLFFFKIVKQAHLNNNLFLLKIFYPSLKFTNSKFPNYYFTKISNFSKKLVYLQLQDIVSRNNNHKLRKTKNNYYMNK
;
A
#
# COMPACT_ATOMS: atom_id res chain seq x y z
N LEU A 1 -1.25 -6.91 21.35
CA LEU A 1 -1.32 -5.64 20.62
C LEU A 1 -1.14 -5.90 19.12
N ILE A 2 -2.02 -5.32 18.28
CA ILE A 2 -1.94 -5.37 16.82
C ILE A 2 -1.61 -3.97 16.30
N GLU A 3 -0.57 -3.87 15.47
CA GLU A 3 -0.21 -2.63 14.80
C GLU A 3 -0.79 -2.61 13.39
N ASP A 4 -1.57 -1.59 13.06
CA ASP A 4 -2.06 -1.37 11.70
C ASP A 4 -1.09 -0.48 10.92
N ASN A 5 -0.22 -1.11 10.14
CA ASN A 5 0.71 -0.45 9.23
C ASN A 5 0.21 -0.48 7.78
N ALA A 6 -1.10 -0.68 7.57
CA ALA A 6 -1.67 -0.79 6.23
C ALA A 6 -1.63 0.52 5.44
N ILE A 7 -1.58 1.66 6.10
CA ILE A 7 -1.50 2.97 5.42
C ILE A 7 -0.05 3.38 5.21
N PHE A 8 0.77 3.21 6.24
CA PHE A 8 2.13 3.71 6.23
C PHE A 8 3.07 2.75 6.95
N PHE A 9 4.20 2.47 6.32
CA PHE A 9 5.31 1.73 6.88
C PHE A 9 6.57 2.57 6.72
N ASP A 10 7.29 2.82 7.81
CA ASP A 10 8.55 3.54 7.75
C ASP A 10 9.61 2.93 8.65
N ASN A 11 10.84 3.23 8.29
CA ASN A 11 12.00 2.90 9.07
C ASN A 11 12.22 4.03 10.06
N TYR A 12 11.87 3.95 11.34
CA TYR A 12 11.99 4.98 12.17
C TYR A 12 12.23 5.23 13.50
N LYS A 13 12.58 5.92 13.99
CA LYS A 13 13.09 6.66 15.15
C LYS A 13 14.10 5.92 16.00
N LYS A 14 15.29 6.53 16.08
CA LYS A 14 16.18 6.34 17.24
C LYS A 14 15.45 6.81 18.50
N ILE A 15 14.76 5.90 19.18
CA ILE A 15 14.35 6.10 20.57
C ILE A 15 15.43 5.43 21.40
N LYS A 16 16.18 6.19 22.20
CA LYS A 16 17.24 5.70 23.09
C LYS A 16 18.26 4.78 22.38
N ASN A 17 18.83 5.21 21.26
CA ASN A 17 19.83 4.46 20.48
C ASN A 17 19.40 3.15 19.82
N GLN A 18 18.14 2.77 19.86
CA GLN A 18 17.61 1.63 19.11
C GLN A 18 16.90 2.09 17.84
N LYS A 19 17.19 1.43 16.72
CA LYS A 19 16.42 1.59 15.49
C LYS A 19 15.13 0.79 15.62
N ASN A 20 14.04 1.45 15.94
CA ASN A 20 12.74 0.81 15.97
C ASN A 20 12.06 1.01 14.61
N PHE A 21 11.54 -0.07 14.05
CA PHE A 21 10.77 -0.05 12.82
C PHE A 21 9.28 -0.07 13.14
N SER A 22 8.47 0.56 12.28
CA SER A 22 7.03 0.31 12.32
C SER A 22 6.77 -1.19 12.22
N GLY A 23 5.89 -1.71 13.04
CA GLY A 23 5.57 -3.12 13.04
C GLY A 23 6.42 -3.98 13.97
N THR A 24 7.17 -3.36 14.89
CA THR A 24 7.98 -4.07 15.90
C THR A 24 7.52 -3.84 17.33
N PHE A 25 6.49 -3.04 17.54
CA PHE A 25 5.98 -2.72 18.88
C PHE A 25 4.88 -3.67 19.35
N GLY A 26 4.10 -4.23 18.42
CA GLY A 26 3.00 -5.16 18.73
C GLY A 26 3.39 -6.62 18.58
N ASN A 27 2.49 -7.49 19.04
CA ASN A 27 2.63 -8.94 18.83
C ASN A 27 2.42 -9.31 17.35
N TYR A 28 1.56 -8.54 16.68
CA TYR A 28 1.21 -8.73 15.25
C TYR A 28 1.21 -7.38 14.55
N SER A 29 1.67 -7.35 13.32
CA SER A 29 1.64 -6.15 12.50
C SER A 29 1.08 -6.46 11.11
N LEU A 30 0.13 -5.64 10.68
CA LEU A 30 -0.56 -5.78 9.40
C LEU A 30 -0.02 -4.78 8.38
N TYR A 31 0.23 -5.23 7.17
CA TYR A 31 0.72 -4.42 6.07
C TYR A 31 -0.16 -4.56 4.83
N SER A 32 -0.30 -3.47 4.08
CA SER A 32 -0.98 -3.48 2.79
C SER A 32 -0.02 -2.98 1.70
N PHE A 33 0.03 -3.70 0.57
CA PHE A 33 0.89 -3.42 -0.57
C PHE A 33 0.11 -3.00 -1.81
N ASN A 34 -1.07 -2.44 -1.62
CA ASN A 34 -1.90 -1.96 -2.72
C ASN A 34 -1.26 -0.72 -3.41
N ILE A 35 -1.78 -0.34 -4.57
CA ILE A 35 -1.23 0.70 -5.47
C ILE A 35 -0.94 2.03 -4.76
N MET A 36 -1.78 2.45 -3.82
CA MET A 36 -1.66 3.76 -3.15
C MET A 36 -0.88 3.70 -1.82
N LYS A 37 -0.16 2.63 -1.57
CA LYS A 37 0.62 2.48 -0.34
C LYS A 37 2.06 2.94 -0.54
N ASN A 38 2.75 3.28 0.54
CA ASN A 38 4.15 3.70 0.48
C ASN A 38 5.10 2.59 0.02
N ILE A 39 4.74 1.33 0.30
CA ILE A 39 5.31 0.16 -0.37
C ILE A 39 4.20 -0.39 -1.25
N SER A 40 4.35 -0.22 -2.56
CA SER A 40 3.34 -0.63 -3.52
C SER A 40 3.83 -1.82 -4.34
N ALA A 41 3.08 -2.90 -4.26
CA ALA A 41 3.30 -4.09 -5.05
C ALA A 41 2.07 -4.47 -5.89
N LEU A 42 1.26 -3.47 -6.24
CA LEU A 42 0.04 -3.57 -7.02
C LEU A 42 -1.11 -4.25 -6.28
N TYR A 43 -0.82 -5.26 -5.48
CA TYR A 43 -1.79 -6.02 -4.72
C TYR A 43 -1.10 -6.82 -3.61
N GLY A 44 -1.87 -7.15 -2.57
CA GLY A 44 -1.42 -8.01 -1.50
C GLY A 44 -1.28 -7.31 -0.16
N GLY A 45 -0.93 -8.09 0.81
CA GLY A 45 -0.64 -7.66 2.18
C GLY A 45 0.31 -8.62 2.85
N GLY A 46 0.66 -8.32 4.07
CA GLY A 46 1.50 -9.17 4.89
C GLY A 46 1.19 -9.02 6.37
N ILE A 47 1.62 -10.00 7.12
CA ILE A 47 1.58 -10.00 8.58
C ILE A 47 2.99 -10.29 9.06
N SER A 48 3.49 -9.54 10.05
CA SER A 48 4.69 -9.90 10.79
C SER A 48 4.34 -10.19 12.24
N THR A 49 4.98 -11.21 12.82
CA THR A 49 4.82 -11.60 14.21
C THR A 49 5.98 -12.49 14.66
N ASN A 50 6.23 -12.53 15.94
CA ASN A 50 7.17 -13.47 16.57
C ASN A 50 6.46 -14.73 17.07
N ASP A 51 5.13 -14.81 16.98
CA ASP A 51 4.34 -15.97 17.34
C ASP A 51 4.50 -17.07 16.28
N LYS A 52 5.26 -18.12 16.63
CA LYS A 52 5.58 -19.23 15.73
C LYS A 52 4.35 -20.10 15.40
N ASP A 53 3.46 -20.27 16.36
CA ASP A 53 2.25 -21.09 16.20
C ASP A 53 1.30 -20.42 15.22
N PHE A 54 1.09 -19.12 15.40
CA PHE A 54 0.32 -18.32 14.46
C PHE A 54 0.97 -18.31 13.05
N LEU A 55 2.29 -18.19 12.94
CA LEU A 55 2.97 -18.24 11.63
C LEU A 55 2.78 -19.58 10.93
N ASN A 56 2.82 -20.68 11.65
CA ASN A 56 2.60 -22.01 11.09
C ASN A 56 1.14 -22.17 10.66
N PHE A 57 0.19 -21.77 11.48
CA PHE A 57 -1.22 -21.71 11.13
C PHE A 57 -1.45 -20.88 9.87
N ALA A 58 -1.00 -19.63 9.84
CA ALA A 58 -1.19 -18.72 8.70
C ALA A 58 -0.54 -19.27 7.41
N LYS A 59 0.64 -19.89 7.49
CA LYS A 59 1.28 -20.53 6.33
C LYS A 59 0.45 -21.68 5.77
N ASN A 60 -0.19 -22.46 6.63
CA ASN A 60 -1.05 -23.58 6.20
C ASN A 60 -2.34 -23.06 5.55
N GLU A 61 -2.97 -22.05 6.15
CA GLU A 61 -4.15 -21.41 5.57
C GLU A 61 -3.84 -20.79 4.18
N ILE A 62 -2.71 -20.08 4.05
CA ILE A 62 -2.31 -19.49 2.77
C ILE A 62 -2.08 -20.56 1.69
N LYS A 63 -1.66 -21.79 2.04
CA LYS A 63 -1.54 -22.87 1.06
C LYS A 63 -2.86 -23.23 0.39
N LEU A 64 -3.96 -23.05 1.09
CA LEU A 64 -5.31 -23.31 0.59
C LEU A 64 -5.83 -22.22 -0.35
N PHE A 65 -5.24 -21.03 -0.28
CA PHE A 65 -5.67 -19.89 -1.10
C PHE A 65 -5.34 -20.14 -2.58
N LYS A 66 -6.22 -19.67 -3.45
CA LYS A 66 -6.02 -19.73 -4.90
C LYS A 66 -4.82 -18.89 -5.33
N SER A 67 -4.18 -19.27 -6.43
CA SER A 67 -3.14 -18.43 -7.05
C SER A 67 -3.75 -17.10 -7.52
N PHE A 68 -2.96 -16.04 -7.46
CA PHE A 68 -3.38 -14.73 -7.93
C PHE A 68 -3.61 -14.73 -9.44
N ASN A 69 -4.69 -14.10 -9.88
CA ASN A 69 -5.03 -14.01 -11.29
C ASN A 69 -4.08 -13.03 -12.02
N LEU A 70 -3.33 -13.53 -12.99
CA LEU A 70 -2.38 -12.75 -13.79
C LEU A 70 -3.06 -11.60 -14.56
N PHE A 71 -4.28 -11.81 -15.04
CA PHE A 71 -5.04 -10.77 -15.72
C PHE A 71 -5.35 -9.59 -14.77
N LEU A 72 -5.69 -9.90 -13.53
CA LEU A 72 -5.92 -8.86 -12.52
C LEU A 72 -4.63 -8.10 -12.19
N LEU A 73 -3.49 -8.81 -12.15
CA LEU A 73 -2.18 -8.17 -11.95
C LEU A 73 -1.85 -7.21 -13.11
N PHE A 74 -2.07 -7.65 -14.35
CA PHE A 74 -1.87 -6.82 -15.53
C PHE A 74 -2.75 -5.57 -15.52
N LYS A 75 -4.04 -5.74 -15.21
CA LYS A 75 -4.97 -4.62 -15.05
C LYS A 75 -4.49 -3.62 -13.99
N GLN A 76 -4.04 -4.10 -12.84
CA GLN A 76 -3.52 -3.24 -11.77
C GLN A 76 -2.22 -2.53 -12.18
N SER A 77 -1.36 -3.19 -12.95
CA SER A 77 -0.14 -2.58 -13.50
C SER A 77 -0.46 -1.42 -14.44
N ILE A 78 -1.43 -1.59 -15.33
CA ILE A 78 -1.88 -0.51 -16.22
C ILE A 78 -2.43 0.67 -15.42
N ILE A 79 -3.30 0.41 -14.46
CA ILE A 79 -3.85 1.45 -13.58
C ILE A 79 -2.73 2.21 -12.87
N TYR A 80 -1.73 1.49 -12.33
CA TYR A 80 -0.58 2.10 -11.67
C TYR A 80 0.22 3.02 -12.61
N ILE A 81 0.49 2.56 -13.84
CA ILE A 81 1.21 3.35 -14.83
C ILE A 81 0.43 4.62 -15.18
N ILE A 82 -0.88 4.49 -15.43
CA ILE A 82 -1.75 5.63 -15.73
C ILE A 82 -1.75 6.64 -14.57
N LEU A 83 -1.94 6.17 -13.32
CA LEU A 83 -1.93 7.05 -12.16
C LEU A 83 -0.58 7.74 -11.98
N LYS A 84 0.52 7.03 -12.25
CA LYS A 84 1.86 7.61 -12.17
C LYS A 84 2.07 8.70 -13.24
N LEU A 85 1.64 8.47 -14.46
CA LEU A 85 1.68 9.47 -15.54
C LEU A 85 0.82 10.69 -15.21
N LEU A 86 -0.40 10.46 -14.74
CA LEU A 86 -1.32 11.53 -14.34
C LEU A 86 -0.82 12.32 -13.11
N SER A 87 0.06 11.73 -12.30
CA SER A 87 0.68 12.39 -11.13
C SER A 87 1.84 13.31 -11.50
N VAL A 88 2.31 13.30 -12.76
CA VAL A 88 3.31 14.27 -13.23
C VAL A 88 2.69 15.67 -13.18
N ARG A 89 3.43 16.64 -12.61
CA ARG A 89 2.93 17.98 -12.28
C ARG A 89 2.15 18.66 -13.40
N LEU A 90 2.60 18.51 -14.66
CA LEU A 90 1.96 19.11 -15.81
C LEU A 90 0.59 18.47 -16.08
N PHE A 91 0.55 17.14 -16.19
CA PHE A 91 -0.69 16.40 -16.43
C PHE A 91 -1.66 16.51 -15.27
N TYR A 92 -1.15 16.51 -14.03
CA TYR A 92 -1.97 16.71 -12.83
C TYR A 92 -2.72 18.04 -12.90
N LYS A 93 -2.00 19.16 -13.16
CA LYS A 93 -2.60 20.50 -13.20
C LYS A 93 -3.58 20.69 -14.37
N LEU A 94 -3.23 20.19 -15.55
CA LEU A 94 -4.01 20.44 -16.77
C LEU A 94 -5.26 19.56 -16.86
N PHE A 95 -5.16 18.30 -16.45
CA PHE A 95 -6.21 17.31 -16.70
C PHE A 95 -6.72 16.64 -15.43
N PHE A 96 -5.84 16.01 -14.67
CA PHE A 96 -6.22 15.12 -13.57
C PHE A 96 -7.01 15.85 -12.48
N PHE A 97 -6.53 16.98 -12.03
CA PHE A 97 -7.20 17.78 -11.00
C PHE A 97 -8.60 18.22 -11.43
N LYS A 98 -8.76 18.65 -12.68
CA LYS A 98 -10.07 19.06 -13.22
C LYS A 98 -11.05 17.89 -13.25
N ILE A 99 -10.60 16.72 -13.74
CA ILE A 99 -11.44 15.51 -13.80
C ILE A 99 -11.87 15.06 -12.40
N VAL A 100 -10.94 15.00 -11.45
CA VAL A 100 -11.25 14.60 -10.08
C VAL A 100 -12.17 15.61 -9.42
N LYS A 101 -11.91 16.92 -9.57
CA LYS A 101 -12.77 17.98 -9.06
C LYS A 101 -14.20 17.85 -9.61
N GLN A 102 -14.35 17.67 -10.92
CA GLN A 102 -15.66 17.54 -11.55
C GLN A 102 -16.37 16.25 -11.17
N ALA A 103 -15.62 15.15 -10.99
CA ALA A 103 -16.17 13.89 -10.48
C ALA A 103 -16.76 14.03 -9.07
N HIS A 104 -16.10 14.79 -8.20
CA HIS A 104 -16.62 15.10 -6.87
C HIS A 104 -17.83 16.03 -6.92
N LEU A 105 -17.78 17.11 -7.68
CA LEU A 105 -18.87 18.07 -7.78
C LEU A 105 -20.16 17.44 -8.35
N ASN A 106 -20.00 16.54 -9.34
CA ASN A 106 -21.12 15.89 -10.00
C ASN A 106 -21.51 14.54 -9.36
N ASN A 107 -20.90 14.17 -8.22
CA ASN A 107 -21.08 12.86 -7.57
C ASN A 107 -20.95 11.67 -8.54
N ASN A 108 -20.06 11.77 -9.54
CA ASN A 108 -19.88 10.71 -10.53
C ASN A 108 -19.19 9.49 -9.91
N LEU A 109 -20.03 8.54 -9.44
CA LEU A 109 -19.56 7.33 -8.74
C LEU A 109 -18.63 6.46 -9.59
N PHE A 110 -18.76 6.48 -10.91
CA PHE A 110 -17.90 5.71 -11.81
C PHE A 110 -16.47 6.25 -11.78
N LEU A 111 -16.28 7.55 -11.97
CA LEU A 111 -14.97 8.19 -11.91
C LEU A 111 -14.37 8.12 -10.50
N LEU A 112 -15.18 8.36 -9.48
CA LEU A 112 -14.73 8.25 -8.09
C LEU A 112 -14.27 6.84 -7.72
N LYS A 113 -14.91 5.79 -8.23
CA LYS A 113 -14.48 4.39 -8.02
C LYS A 113 -13.15 4.06 -8.69
N ILE A 114 -12.80 4.73 -9.79
CA ILE A 114 -11.49 4.55 -10.43
C ILE A 114 -10.37 5.13 -9.55
N PHE A 115 -10.60 6.32 -8.99
CA PHE A 115 -9.59 7.03 -8.21
C PHE A 115 -9.57 6.62 -6.73
N TYR A 116 -10.73 6.30 -6.18
CA TYR A 116 -10.89 5.88 -4.81
C TYR A 116 -11.56 4.50 -4.77
N PRO A 117 -10.80 3.41 -4.84
CA PRO A 117 -11.37 2.08 -4.67
C PRO A 117 -12.08 2.04 -3.31
N SER A 118 -13.41 2.04 -3.35
CA SER A 118 -14.21 2.05 -2.14
C SER A 118 -14.04 0.73 -1.41
N LEU A 119 -13.59 0.80 -0.18
CA LEU A 119 -13.66 -0.29 0.80
C LEU A 119 -15.11 -0.43 1.35
N LYS A 120 -16.11 -0.25 0.51
CA LYS A 120 -17.47 -0.50 0.94
C LYS A 120 -17.65 -2.00 1.06
N PHE A 121 -17.67 -2.50 2.28
CA PHE A 121 -18.26 -3.78 2.61
C PHE A 121 -19.75 -3.71 2.28
N THR A 122 -20.07 -3.99 1.04
CA THR A 122 -21.45 -4.21 0.62
C THR A 122 -21.72 -5.68 0.85
N ASN A 123 -22.51 -5.98 1.86
CA ASN A 123 -22.95 -7.32 2.25
C ASN A 123 -21.90 -8.18 2.97
N SER A 124 -22.36 -9.03 3.83
CA SER A 124 -21.69 -9.91 4.78
C SER A 124 -20.64 -10.89 4.24
N LYS A 125 -20.30 -10.87 2.96
CA LYS A 125 -19.34 -11.80 2.37
C LYS A 125 -18.13 -11.09 1.81
N PHE A 126 -16.95 -11.48 2.26
CA PHE A 126 -15.70 -11.00 1.67
C PHE A 126 -15.62 -11.43 0.20
N PRO A 127 -15.19 -10.54 -0.70
CA PRO A 127 -14.96 -10.89 -2.09
C PRO A 127 -13.91 -12.00 -2.20
N ASN A 128 -14.14 -12.98 -3.10
CA ASN A 128 -13.26 -14.13 -3.27
C ASN A 128 -11.80 -13.79 -3.61
N TYR A 129 -11.54 -12.61 -4.15
CA TYR A 129 -10.18 -12.17 -4.47
C TYR A 129 -9.34 -11.80 -3.24
N TYR A 130 -9.95 -11.67 -2.05
CA TYR A 130 -9.18 -11.52 -0.81
C TYR A 130 -8.49 -12.82 -0.40
N PHE A 131 -9.03 -13.97 -0.81
CA PHE A 131 -8.49 -15.30 -0.49
C PHE A 131 -7.57 -15.80 -1.62
N THR A 132 -6.61 -14.96 -2.01
CA THR A 132 -5.64 -15.30 -3.05
C THR A 132 -4.22 -15.10 -2.55
N LYS A 133 -3.31 -15.97 -3.02
CA LYS A 133 -1.87 -15.82 -2.72
C LYS A 133 -1.32 -14.58 -3.37
N ILE A 134 -0.43 -13.88 -2.68
CA ILE A 134 0.35 -12.81 -3.30
C ILE A 134 1.23 -13.38 -4.42
N SER A 135 1.29 -12.71 -5.57
CA SER A 135 2.11 -13.15 -6.69
C SER A 135 3.61 -13.07 -6.38
N ASN A 136 4.42 -13.92 -7.01
CA ASN A 136 5.87 -13.84 -6.86
C ASN A 136 6.44 -12.52 -7.37
N PHE A 137 5.82 -11.94 -8.39
CA PHE A 137 6.16 -10.61 -8.88
C PHE A 137 5.93 -9.54 -7.80
N SER A 138 4.75 -9.55 -7.17
CA SER A 138 4.45 -8.61 -6.08
C SER A 138 5.37 -8.79 -4.88
N LYS A 139 5.70 -10.04 -4.51
CA LYS A 139 6.69 -10.31 -3.45
C LYS A 139 8.05 -9.69 -3.77
N LYS A 140 8.53 -9.85 -5.01
CA LYS A 140 9.80 -9.27 -5.45
C LYS A 140 9.77 -7.73 -5.40
N LEU A 141 8.66 -7.11 -5.81
CA LEU A 141 8.48 -5.66 -5.71
C LEU A 141 8.54 -5.17 -4.25
N VAL A 142 7.87 -5.87 -3.33
CA VAL A 142 7.93 -5.54 -1.89
C VAL A 142 9.38 -5.65 -1.40
N TYR A 143 10.06 -6.75 -1.71
CA TYR A 143 11.42 -6.98 -1.27
C TYR A 143 12.39 -5.88 -1.73
N LEU A 144 12.34 -5.51 -3.03
CA LEU A 144 13.19 -4.45 -3.57
C LEU A 144 12.93 -3.09 -2.92
N GLN A 145 11.65 -2.75 -2.67
CA GLN A 145 11.30 -1.50 -2.01
C GLN A 145 11.72 -1.48 -0.54
N LEU A 146 11.62 -2.62 0.16
CA LEU A 146 12.11 -2.74 1.53
C LEU A 146 13.63 -2.55 1.59
N GLN A 147 14.38 -3.18 0.68
CA GLN A 147 15.83 -2.97 0.60
C GLN A 147 16.17 -1.50 0.36
N ASP A 148 15.43 -0.82 -0.53
CA ASP A 148 15.63 0.60 -0.83
C ASP A 148 15.34 1.48 0.40
N ILE A 149 14.29 1.20 1.15
CA ILE A 149 13.94 1.92 2.39
C ILE A 149 15.03 1.72 3.45
N VAL A 150 15.53 0.50 3.61
CA VAL A 150 16.58 0.19 4.58
C VAL A 150 17.91 0.85 4.20
N SER A 151 18.25 0.87 2.89
CA SER A 151 19.51 1.41 2.41
C SER A 151 19.56 2.94 2.37
N ARG A 152 18.48 3.60 2.05
CA ARG A 152 18.51 5.02 1.69
C ARG A 152 18.21 6.00 2.79
N ASN A 153 17.68 5.68 3.93
CA ASN A 153 17.41 6.66 5.02
C ASN A 153 16.90 8.08 4.57
N ASN A 154 16.73 8.27 3.25
CA ASN A 154 16.55 9.56 2.59
C ASN A 154 15.08 10.00 2.46
N ASN A 155 14.15 9.04 2.41
CA ASN A 155 12.73 9.37 2.17
C ASN A 155 12.14 10.22 3.30
N HIS A 156 12.63 10.01 4.52
CA HIS A 156 12.18 10.80 5.65
C HIS A 156 12.70 12.24 5.60
N LYS A 157 13.96 12.44 5.21
CA LYS A 157 14.51 13.79 5.04
C LYS A 157 13.75 14.57 3.98
N LEU A 158 13.45 13.93 2.83
CA LEU A 158 12.67 14.56 1.75
C LEU A 158 11.25 14.93 2.17
N ARG A 159 10.57 14.07 2.93
CA ARG A 159 9.22 14.39 3.45
C ARG A 159 9.27 15.52 4.46
N LYS A 160 10.23 15.51 5.38
CA LYS A 160 10.42 16.58 6.36
C LYS A 160 10.70 17.92 5.67
N THR A 161 11.57 17.94 4.66
CA THR A 161 11.86 19.15 3.86
C THR A 161 10.61 19.66 3.15
N LYS A 162 9.82 18.78 2.54
CA LYS A 162 8.56 19.15 1.90
C LYS A 162 7.53 19.67 2.90
N ASN A 163 7.36 19.02 4.03
CA ASN A 163 6.44 19.49 5.07
C ASN A 163 6.85 20.86 5.60
N ASN A 164 8.14 21.06 5.90
CA ASN A 164 8.64 22.37 6.34
C ASN A 164 8.39 23.47 5.29
N TYR A 165 8.53 23.15 4.00
CA TYR A 165 8.22 24.07 2.92
C TYR A 165 6.73 24.48 2.89
N TYR A 166 5.81 23.55 3.17
CA TYR A 166 4.38 23.86 3.20
C TYR A 166 3.93 24.53 4.50
N MET A 167 4.60 24.28 5.62
CA MET A 167 4.26 24.88 6.91
C MET A 167 4.78 26.32 7.05
N ASN A 168 5.79 26.71 6.27
CA ASN A 168 6.39 28.06 6.29
C ASN A 168 5.82 28.98 5.18
N LYS A 169 4.76 28.58 4.50
CA LYS A 169 3.96 29.37 3.58
C LYS A 169 2.58 29.67 4.14
#